data_12a4b0b0c7873101a44967a68916e649
#
_entry.id   12a4b0b0c7873101a44967a68916e649
#
_cell.length_a   1.000
_cell.length_b   1.000
_cell.length_c   1.000
_cell.angle_alpha   90.00
_cell.angle_beta   90.00
_cell.angle_gamma   90.00
#
_symmetry.space_group_name_H-M   'P 1'
#
loop_
_entity.id
_entity.type
_entity.pdbx_description
1 polymer ?
#
loop_
_entity_poly.entity_id
_entity_poly.type
_entity_poly.pdbx_seq_one_letter_code
_entity_poly.pdbx_strand_id
1 'polypeptide(L)'
;MNELLERLDNIAKENGINTYRMSVSTADGYETIKRLPGNPCQNCYSVAKFFCVTAIGMLFDEGKLTPATTIAEIFADELAAYGIPAEKWEKVTLDFVMRHEIGFGK
;
A
#
# COMPACT_ATOMS: atom_id res chain seq x y z
N MET A 1 -10.20 -27.92 2.85
CA MET A 1 -9.24 -26.82 2.61
C MET A 1 -9.40 -26.34 1.18
N ASN A 2 -9.27 -25.06 0.94
CA ASN A 2 -9.42 -24.49 -0.41
C ASN A 2 -8.30 -25.04 -1.33
N GLU A 3 -8.66 -25.55 -2.49
CA GLU A 3 -7.72 -26.18 -3.45
C GLU A 3 -6.59 -25.22 -3.88
N LEU A 4 -6.91 -23.92 -4.06
CA LEU A 4 -5.91 -22.91 -4.39
C LEU A 4 -4.88 -22.74 -3.27
N LEU A 5 -5.33 -22.73 -2.02
CA LEU A 5 -4.47 -22.60 -0.85
C LEU A 5 -3.53 -23.81 -0.71
N GLU A 6 -4.02 -25.02 -0.96
CA GLU A 6 -3.20 -26.24 -0.97
C GLU A 6 -2.15 -26.22 -2.07
N ARG A 7 -2.53 -25.80 -3.28
CA ARG A 7 -1.59 -25.68 -4.42
C ARG A 7 -0.50 -24.65 -4.13
N LEU A 8 -0.86 -23.48 -3.60
CA LEU A 8 0.11 -22.45 -3.24
C LEU A 8 1.07 -22.93 -2.14
N ASP A 9 0.56 -23.63 -1.15
CA ASP A 9 1.38 -24.18 -0.06
C ASP A 9 2.36 -25.25 -0.56
N ASN A 10 1.93 -26.13 -1.46
CA ASN A 10 2.79 -27.13 -2.08
C ASN A 10 3.88 -26.46 -2.93
N ILE A 11 3.54 -25.47 -3.77
CA ILE A 11 4.53 -24.72 -4.54
C ILE A 11 5.55 -24.03 -3.63
N ALA A 12 5.10 -23.42 -2.53
CA ALA A 12 5.99 -22.79 -1.57
C ALA A 12 6.96 -23.80 -0.95
N LYS A 13 6.48 -24.99 -0.55
CA LYS A 13 7.32 -26.05 0.01
C LYS A 13 8.33 -26.61 -0.99
N GLU A 14 7.88 -26.90 -2.21
CA GLU A 14 8.72 -27.45 -3.30
C GLU A 14 9.85 -26.51 -3.68
N ASN A 15 9.61 -25.20 -3.61
CA ASN A 15 10.59 -24.17 -3.95
C ASN A 15 11.36 -23.62 -2.74
N GLY A 16 11.21 -24.18 -1.56
CA GLY A 16 11.91 -23.73 -0.36
C GLY A 16 11.54 -22.32 0.09
N ILE A 17 10.33 -21.84 -0.28
CA ILE A 17 9.85 -20.50 0.12
C ILE A 17 9.38 -20.55 1.57
N ASN A 18 10.00 -19.74 2.40
CA ASN A 18 9.64 -19.65 3.81
C ASN A 18 8.39 -18.80 4.01
N THR A 19 7.26 -19.46 4.23
CA THR A 19 5.96 -18.81 4.47
C THR A 19 5.55 -18.94 5.92
N TYR A 20 5.19 -17.84 6.57
CA TYR A 20 4.68 -17.84 7.95
C TYR A 20 3.17 -18.01 8.00
N ARG A 21 2.48 -17.38 7.08
CA ARG A 21 1.03 -17.45 6.93
C ARG A 21 0.65 -17.29 5.47
N MET A 22 -0.34 -18.07 5.03
CA MET A 22 -0.99 -17.93 3.73
C MET A 22 -2.49 -17.92 3.96
N SER A 23 -3.22 -17.03 3.31
CA SER A 23 -4.67 -16.95 3.41
C SER A 23 -5.28 -16.78 2.02
N VAL A 24 -6.42 -17.40 1.82
CA VAL A 24 -7.26 -17.23 0.63
C VAL A 24 -8.64 -16.78 1.09
N SER A 25 -9.15 -15.71 0.50
CA SER A 25 -10.51 -15.20 0.73
C SER A 25 -11.34 -15.43 -0.52
N THR A 26 -12.53 -15.99 -0.33
CA THR A 26 -13.52 -16.22 -1.38
C THR A 26 -14.88 -15.69 -0.95
N ALA A 27 -15.89 -15.78 -1.82
CA ALA A 27 -17.27 -15.44 -1.47
C ALA A 27 -17.82 -16.27 -0.29
N ASP A 28 -17.32 -17.52 -0.13
CA ASP A 28 -17.75 -18.46 0.90
C ASP A 28 -17.00 -18.29 2.24
N GLY A 29 -16.07 -17.33 2.32
CA GLY A 29 -15.27 -17.09 3.51
C GLY A 29 -13.77 -17.05 3.26
N TYR A 30 -12.97 -17.21 4.33
CA TYR A 30 -11.53 -17.29 4.18
C TYR A 30 -10.94 -18.48 4.92
N GLU A 31 -9.85 -19.01 4.38
CA GLU A 31 -9.06 -20.06 4.98
C GLU A 31 -7.60 -19.62 5.13
N THR A 32 -6.94 -20.14 6.15
CA THR A 32 -5.54 -19.75 6.46
C THR A 32 -4.72 -20.98 6.85
N ILE A 33 -3.53 -21.08 6.28
CA ILE A 33 -2.46 -21.96 6.78
C ILE A 33 -1.53 -21.11 7.66
N LYS A 34 -1.33 -21.51 8.92
CA LYS A 34 -0.44 -20.86 9.88
C LYS A 34 0.73 -21.78 10.16
N ARG A 35 1.96 -21.31 9.91
CA ARG A 35 3.18 -22.09 10.21
C ARG A 35 3.83 -21.66 11.52
N LEU A 36 3.57 -20.44 11.98
CA LEU A 36 4.03 -19.97 13.28
C LEU A 36 2.91 -20.02 14.32
N PRO A 37 3.22 -20.39 15.57
CA PRO A 37 2.24 -20.32 16.65
C PRO A 37 1.84 -18.88 16.93
N GLY A 38 0.58 -18.69 17.33
CA GLY A 38 0.05 -17.36 17.65
C GLY A 38 -0.16 -16.46 16.42
N ASN A 39 -0.04 -15.19 16.63
CA ASN A 39 -0.14 -14.16 15.59
C ASN A 39 1.02 -13.17 15.70
N PRO A 40 2.26 -13.59 15.39
CA PRO A 40 3.41 -12.73 15.50
C PRO A 40 3.31 -11.57 14.54
N CYS A 41 3.64 -10.36 15.01
CA CYS A 41 3.83 -9.22 14.16
C CYS A 41 5.06 -9.43 13.28
N GLN A 42 4.92 -9.20 11.98
CA GLN A 42 6.00 -9.28 11.02
C GLN A 42 6.14 -7.95 10.29
N ASN A 43 7.37 -7.59 9.93
CA ASN A 43 7.60 -6.46 9.07
C ASN A 43 6.97 -6.72 7.70
N CYS A 44 6.05 -5.89 7.28
CA CYS A 44 5.37 -6.02 5.99
C CYS A 44 6.02 -5.18 4.88
N TYR A 45 7.08 -4.41 5.21
CA TYR A 45 7.80 -3.54 4.26
C TYR A 45 6.84 -2.71 3.41
N SER A 46 7.00 -2.75 2.08
CA SER A 46 6.18 -1.96 1.15
C SER A 46 4.69 -2.30 1.12
N VAL A 47 4.26 -3.42 1.71
CA VAL A 47 2.81 -3.72 1.89
C VAL A 47 2.14 -2.63 2.74
N ALA A 48 2.88 -1.94 3.62
CA ALA A 48 2.38 -0.79 4.37
C ALA A 48 1.82 0.34 3.48
N LYS A 49 2.28 0.46 2.23
CA LYS A 49 1.77 1.45 1.28
C LYS A 49 0.29 1.26 0.95
N PHE A 50 -0.22 0.04 0.97
CA PHE A 50 -1.66 -0.22 0.80
C PHE A 50 -2.50 0.43 1.90
N PHE A 51 -2.00 0.45 3.14
CA PHE A 51 -2.68 1.12 4.24
C PHE A 51 -2.69 2.64 4.04
N CYS A 52 -1.58 3.23 3.56
CA CYS A 52 -1.51 4.66 3.24
C CYS A 52 -2.49 5.02 2.12
N VAL A 53 -2.52 4.25 1.03
CA VAL A 53 -3.45 4.46 -0.09
C VAL A 53 -4.90 4.33 0.36
N THR A 54 -5.21 3.35 1.20
CA THR A 54 -6.56 3.18 1.77
C THR A 54 -6.96 4.38 2.63
N ALA A 55 -6.06 4.88 3.49
CA ALA A 55 -6.32 6.06 4.31
C ALA A 55 -6.59 7.31 3.45
N ILE A 56 -5.82 7.51 2.38
CA ILE A 56 -6.06 8.61 1.42
C ILE A 56 -7.41 8.41 0.72
N GLY A 57 -7.77 7.20 0.33
CA GLY A 57 -9.07 6.88 -0.26
C GLY A 57 -10.23 7.24 0.68
N MET A 58 -10.10 7.00 1.97
CA MET A 58 -11.10 7.42 2.96
C MET A 58 -11.25 8.96 3.00
N LEU A 59 -10.15 9.70 2.87
CA LEU A 59 -10.20 11.17 2.77
C LEU A 59 -10.86 11.66 1.48
N PHE A 60 -10.77 10.91 0.40
CA PHE A 60 -11.53 11.17 -0.83
C PHE A 60 -13.03 10.97 -0.61
N ASP A 61 -13.43 9.88 0.03
CA ASP A 61 -14.84 9.59 0.34
C ASP A 61 -15.44 10.65 1.28
N GLU A 62 -14.64 11.19 2.20
CA GLU A 62 -15.02 12.30 3.09
C GLU A 62 -15.01 13.67 2.41
N GLY A 63 -14.61 13.77 1.15
CA GLY A 63 -14.51 15.02 0.38
C GLY A 63 -13.42 15.97 0.87
N LYS A 64 -12.47 15.51 1.68
CA LYS A 64 -11.36 16.32 2.21
C LYS A 64 -10.22 16.48 1.22
N LEU A 65 -10.00 15.49 0.39
CA LEU A 65 -9.01 15.46 -0.68
C LEU A 65 -9.64 14.93 -1.96
N THR A 66 -8.96 15.14 -3.08
CA THR A 66 -9.31 14.55 -4.38
C THR A 66 -8.06 13.96 -5.04
N PRO A 67 -8.18 13.07 -6.02
CA PRO A 67 -7.04 12.61 -6.79
C PRO A 67 -6.25 13.73 -7.47
N ALA A 68 -6.91 14.86 -7.79
CA ALA A 68 -6.29 16.04 -8.41
C ALA A 68 -5.66 17.00 -7.41
N THR A 69 -5.88 16.83 -6.10
CA THR A 69 -5.23 17.65 -5.07
C THR A 69 -3.71 17.55 -5.19
N THR A 70 -3.02 18.68 -5.20
CA THR A 70 -1.57 18.74 -5.45
C THR A 70 -0.76 18.68 -4.17
N ILE A 71 0.50 18.28 -4.29
CA ILE A 71 1.45 18.31 -3.17
C ILE A 71 1.68 19.74 -2.70
N ALA A 72 1.68 20.72 -3.62
CA ALA A 72 1.81 22.13 -3.28
C ALA A 72 0.67 22.62 -2.39
N GLU A 73 -0.59 22.16 -2.63
CA GLU A 73 -1.74 22.50 -1.79
C GLU A 73 -1.66 21.89 -0.39
N ILE A 74 -1.23 20.61 -0.29
CA ILE A 74 -1.18 19.89 0.99
C ILE A 74 -0.05 20.40 1.89
N PHE A 75 1.11 20.68 1.30
CA PHE A 75 2.34 21.01 2.01
C PHE A 75 2.81 22.47 1.80
N ALA A 76 1.85 23.39 1.57
CA ALA A 76 2.17 24.80 1.30
C ALA A 76 3.05 25.44 2.39
N ASP A 77 2.71 25.20 3.65
CA ASP A 77 3.43 25.77 4.79
C ASP A 77 4.82 25.16 4.94
N GLU A 78 4.95 23.85 4.76
CA GLU A 78 6.23 23.14 4.83
C GLU A 78 7.16 23.54 3.67
N LEU A 79 6.63 23.65 2.45
CA LEU A 79 7.41 24.10 1.30
C LEU A 79 7.96 25.52 1.55
N ALA A 80 7.11 26.42 2.06
CA ALA A 80 7.54 27.79 2.40
C ALA A 80 8.59 27.80 3.54
N ALA A 81 8.38 27.02 4.59
CA ALA A 81 9.29 26.94 5.74
C ALA A 81 10.70 26.45 5.36
N TYR A 82 10.80 25.55 4.38
CA TYR A 82 12.07 25.01 3.88
C TYR A 82 12.61 25.75 2.66
N GLY A 83 11.96 26.81 2.20
CA GLY A 83 12.37 27.58 1.01
C GLY A 83 12.31 26.77 -0.29
N ILE A 84 11.42 25.79 -0.37
CA ILE A 84 11.25 24.94 -1.56
C ILE A 84 10.23 25.62 -2.51
N PRO A 85 10.61 25.88 -3.78
CA PRO A 85 9.67 26.49 -4.74
C PRO A 85 8.44 25.64 -4.97
N ALA A 86 7.26 26.18 -4.70
CA ALA A 86 5.97 25.47 -4.81
C ALA A 86 5.63 25.12 -6.28
N GLU A 87 6.07 25.91 -7.26
CA GLU A 87 5.75 25.72 -8.67
C GLU A 87 6.13 24.33 -9.22
N LYS A 88 7.17 23.73 -8.65
CA LYS A 88 7.59 22.37 -9.03
C LYS A 88 6.61 21.30 -8.55
N TRP A 89 5.83 21.59 -7.53
CA TRP A 89 4.93 20.66 -6.86
C TRP A 89 3.45 20.89 -7.21
N GLU A 90 3.13 21.97 -7.92
CA GLU A 90 1.77 22.27 -8.40
C GLU A 90 1.25 21.29 -9.45
N LYS A 91 2.16 20.58 -10.12
CA LYS A 91 1.81 19.54 -11.12
C LYS A 91 1.83 18.13 -10.55
N VAL A 92 2.29 17.95 -9.33
CA VAL A 92 2.36 16.65 -8.67
C VAL A 92 1.09 16.44 -7.88
N THR A 93 0.19 15.65 -8.43
CA THR A 93 -1.11 15.31 -7.82
C THR A 93 -1.00 14.10 -6.91
N LEU A 94 -1.98 13.92 -6.00
CA LEU A 94 -2.10 12.71 -5.20
C LEU A 94 -2.22 11.45 -6.07
N ASP A 95 -2.91 11.53 -7.21
CA ASP A 95 -3.01 10.41 -8.16
C ASP A 95 -1.62 9.95 -8.63
N PHE A 96 -0.74 10.87 -9.02
CA PHE A 96 0.64 10.53 -9.40
C PHE A 96 1.46 9.92 -8.24
N VAL A 97 1.31 10.47 -7.03
CA VAL A 97 1.99 9.93 -5.85
C VAL A 97 1.53 8.51 -5.56
N MET A 98 0.22 8.27 -5.56
CA MET A 98 -0.37 6.96 -5.26
C MET A 98 0.01 5.90 -6.29
N ARG A 99 0.22 6.29 -7.56
CA ARG A 99 0.66 5.40 -8.63
C ARG A 99 2.17 5.28 -8.77
N HIS A 100 2.95 5.98 -7.94
CA HIS A 100 4.42 6.03 -8.00
C HIS A 100 4.96 6.58 -9.34
N GLU A 101 4.29 7.55 -9.93
CA GLU A 101 4.59 8.11 -11.26
C GLU A 101 5.21 9.52 -11.22
N ILE A 102 5.75 9.96 -10.07
CA ILE A 102 6.25 11.34 -9.93
C ILE A 102 7.37 11.67 -10.90
N GLY A 103 8.26 10.75 -11.21
CA GLY A 103 9.32 10.95 -12.19
C GLY A 103 10.31 12.04 -11.78
N PHE A 104 11.20 11.75 -10.84
CA PHE A 104 12.32 12.63 -10.54
C PHE A 104 13.32 12.60 -11.70
N GLY A 105 13.73 13.78 -12.20
CA GLY A 105 14.84 13.90 -13.16
C GLY A 105 16.14 13.35 -12.56
N LYS A 106 17.02 12.81 -13.44
CA LYS A 106 18.36 12.39 -13.07
C LYS A 106 19.26 13.59 -12.84
#